data_dbd985be14b1161788824ca606aad096
#
_entry.id   dbd985be14b1161788824ca606aad096
#
_cell.length_a   1.000
_cell.length_b   1.000
_cell.length_c   1.000
_cell.angle_alpha   90.00
_cell.angle_beta   90.00
_cell.angle_gamma   90.00
#
_symmetry.space_group_name_H-M   'P 1'
#
loop_
_entity.id
_entity.type
_entity.pdbx_description
1 polymer ?
#
loop_
_entity_poly.entity_id
_entity_poly.type
_entity_poly.pdbx_seq_one_letter_code
_entity_poly.pdbx_strand_id
1 'polypeptide(L)'
;MRFARSSALRVSIVVVLGSQTHLPGQQHYLPLDVENGSRLYRSNCFACHGPEGNSIPGVDFRRGQFKRVSDDDDLLRVIANGVPGTAMPPTAINDSGRLAIVAYIRSMSETAKGSGDVARGRALLEGKGACLACHRVNGKGSRLGPDLSEAGAIRSALYLERSIIAPAESILPEHRFVRAVTREGTVIVGRRLNEDTHTIQLIDQDERLRSLSKSELKEYSLLATTTMPSYQDKFSSAELADIVTYLLSLKGLERQ
;
A
#
# COMPACT_ATOMS: atom_id res chain seq x y z
N MET A 1 18.68 -67.65 55.55
CA MET A 1 19.04 -66.27 55.21
C MET A 1 19.16 -66.17 53.71
N ARG A 2 18.18 -65.50 53.05
CA ARG A 2 18.16 -65.31 51.58
C ARG A 2 18.45 -63.81 51.33
N PHE A 3 19.55 -63.52 50.66
CA PHE A 3 19.92 -62.18 50.23
C PHE A 3 19.12 -61.83 48.95
N ALA A 4 18.34 -60.77 49.03
CA ALA A 4 17.66 -60.20 47.88
C ALA A 4 18.63 -59.33 47.08
N ARG A 5 18.81 -59.61 45.79
CA ARG A 5 19.57 -58.80 44.85
C ARG A 5 18.68 -57.66 44.31
N SER A 6 19.05 -56.42 44.66
CA SER A 6 18.42 -55.25 44.12
C SER A 6 18.98 -54.96 42.72
N SER A 7 18.09 -55.04 41.69
CA SER A 7 18.41 -54.65 40.32
C SER A 7 18.19 -53.14 40.15
N ALA A 8 19.25 -52.38 40.02
CA ALA A 8 19.16 -50.97 39.72
C ALA A 8 18.85 -50.77 38.20
N LEU A 9 17.73 -50.20 37.92
CA LEU A 9 17.29 -49.80 36.57
C LEU A 9 18.05 -48.55 36.15
N ARG A 10 18.97 -48.69 35.20
CA ARG A 10 19.66 -47.53 34.60
C ARG A 10 18.77 -46.91 33.54
N VAL A 11 18.21 -45.74 33.83
CA VAL A 11 17.51 -44.91 32.85
C VAL A 11 18.56 -44.11 32.07
N SER A 12 18.76 -44.45 30.81
CA SER A 12 19.60 -43.69 29.89
C SER A 12 18.75 -42.55 29.31
N ILE A 13 19.04 -41.31 29.69
CA ILE A 13 18.47 -40.13 29.09
C ILE A 13 19.18 -39.88 27.76
N VAL A 14 18.51 -40.14 26.65
CA VAL A 14 18.98 -39.77 25.32
C VAL A 14 18.62 -38.29 25.13
N VAL A 15 19.60 -37.39 25.26
CA VAL A 15 19.47 -36.00 24.88
C VAL A 15 19.53 -35.92 23.37
N VAL A 16 18.39 -35.80 22.71
CA VAL A 16 18.32 -35.48 21.28
C VAL A 16 18.63 -33.97 21.14
N LEU A 17 19.87 -33.68 20.79
CA LEU A 17 20.27 -32.36 20.32
C LEU A 17 19.61 -32.14 18.95
N GLY A 18 18.42 -31.55 18.96
CA GLY A 18 17.75 -31.07 17.75
C GLY A 18 18.62 -29.96 17.13
N SER A 19 19.31 -30.27 16.03
CA SER A 19 19.93 -29.27 15.18
C SER A 19 18.81 -28.35 14.67
N GLN A 20 18.70 -27.16 15.24
CA GLN A 20 17.86 -26.10 14.69
C GLN A 20 18.52 -25.65 13.38
N THR A 21 18.03 -26.16 12.26
CA THR A 21 18.33 -25.61 10.96
C THR A 21 17.73 -24.19 10.93
N HIS A 22 18.55 -23.19 11.16
CA HIS A 22 18.19 -21.80 10.85
C HIS A 22 17.95 -21.72 9.35
N LEU A 23 16.69 -21.69 8.93
CA LEU A 23 16.31 -21.25 7.60
C LEU A 23 16.71 -19.77 7.48
N PRO A 24 17.44 -19.37 6.43
CA PRO A 24 17.83 -17.99 6.27
C PRO A 24 16.59 -17.12 6.07
N GLY A 25 16.30 -16.26 7.05
CA GLY A 25 15.79 -14.93 6.88
C GLY A 25 14.35 -14.71 6.42
N GLN A 26 13.37 -15.07 7.24
CA GLN A 26 12.17 -14.24 7.34
C GLN A 26 12.23 -13.49 8.69
N GLN A 27 12.81 -12.31 8.69
CA GLN A 27 12.68 -11.40 9.82
C GLN A 27 11.24 -10.90 9.84
N HIS A 28 10.41 -11.47 10.71
CA HIS A 28 9.08 -10.93 10.99
C HIS A 28 9.24 -9.65 11.80
N TYR A 29 9.08 -8.51 11.14
CA TYR A 29 9.04 -7.22 11.81
C TYR A 29 7.74 -7.09 12.62
N LEU A 30 7.83 -6.44 13.78
CA LEU A 30 6.64 -6.18 14.58
C LEU A 30 5.71 -5.19 13.86
N PRO A 31 4.38 -5.35 13.95
CA PRO A 31 3.43 -4.43 13.31
C PRO A 31 3.66 -2.97 13.70
N LEU A 32 4.08 -2.71 14.93
CA LEU A 32 4.41 -1.37 15.42
C LEU A 32 5.62 -0.76 14.70
N ASP A 33 6.64 -1.57 14.37
CA ASP A 33 7.80 -1.10 13.61
C ASP A 33 7.41 -0.73 12.18
N VAL A 34 6.57 -1.54 11.55
CA VAL A 34 6.04 -1.25 10.20
C VAL A 34 5.23 0.04 10.20
N GLU A 35 4.39 0.27 11.22
CA GLU A 35 3.60 1.49 11.33
C GLU A 35 4.48 2.72 11.57
N ASN A 36 5.44 2.63 12.48
CA ASN A 36 6.41 3.69 12.73
C ASN A 36 7.23 4.00 11.48
N GLY A 37 7.70 2.96 10.79
CA GLY A 37 8.43 3.08 9.54
C GLY A 37 7.63 3.73 8.44
N SER A 38 6.34 3.42 8.34
CA SER A 38 5.42 4.06 7.40
C SER A 38 5.32 5.57 7.62
N ARG A 39 5.20 6.02 8.87
CA ARG A 39 5.17 7.46 9.20
C ARG A 39 6.47 8.16 8.82
N LEU A 40 7.60 7.55 9.19
CA LEU A 40 8.93 8.08 8.86
C LEU A 40 9.20 8.11 7.36
N TYR A 41 8.78 7.07 6.64
CA TYR A 41 8.90 7.00 5.19
C TYR A 41 8.12 8.13 4.50
N ARG A 42 6.88 8.38 4.94
CA ARG A 42 6.05 9.46 4.38
C ARG A 42 6.69 10.84 4.55
N SER A 43 7.27 11.10 5.70
CA SER A 43 7.86 12.41 5.97
C SER A 43 9.24 12.63 5.34
N ASN A 44 10.00 11.56 5.07
CA ASN A 44 11.40 11.71 4.65
C ASN A 44 11.70 11.15 3.25
N CYS A 45 10.96 10.14 2.79
CA CYS A 45 11.31 9.36 1.60
C CYS A 45 10.31 9.49 0.45
N PHE A 46 9.03 9.73 0.81
CA PHE A 46 7.90 9.74 -0.11
C PHE A 46 8.06 10.70 -1.30
N ALA A 47 8.59 11.90 -1.05
CA ALA A 47 8.72 12.93 -2.09
C ALA A 47 9.55 12.47 -3.31
N CYS A 48 10.56 11.62 -3.07
CA CYS A 48 11.43 11.09 -4.12
C CYS A 48 11.03 9.66 -4.54
N HIS A 49 10.73 8.80 -3.56
CA HIS A 49 10.47 7.38 -3.83
C HIS A 49 9.01 7.04 -4.15
N GLY A 50 8.08 7.97 -3.88
CA GLY A 50 6.64 7.75 -4.08
C GLY A 50 6.01 6.80 -3.05
N PRO A 51 4.69 6.60 -3.13
CA PRO A 51 3.95 5.80 -2.14
C PRO A 51 4.32 4.31 -2.17
N GLU A 52 4.77 3.82 -3.31
CA GLU A 52 5.08 2.41 -3.57
C GLU A 52 6.58 2.13 -3.63
N GLY A 53 7.43 3.16 -3.44
CA GLY A 53 8.87 3.01 -3.52
C GLY A 53 9.39 2.66 -4.92
N ASN A 54 8.68 3.06 -5.98
CA ASN A 54 8.98 2.72 -7.37
C ASN A 54 9.14 3.93 -8.29
N SER A 55 9.21 5.15 -7.74
CA SER A 55 9.36 6.39 -8.54
C SER A 55 10.79 6.61 -9.03
N ILE A 56 11.78 5.90 -8.50
CA ILE A 56 13.18 5.99 -8.92
C ILE A 56 13.48 4.88 -9.94
N PRO A 57 13.94 5.20 -11.15
CA PRO A 57 14.27 4.18 -12.15
C PRO A 57 15.23 3.11 -11.62
N GLY A 58 14.83 1.83 -11.73
CA GLY A 58 15.59 0.67 -11.27
C GLY A 58 15.56 0.42 -9.76
N VAL A 59 14.63 1.07 -9.03
CA VAL A 59 14.29 0.79 -7.63
C VAL A 59 12.79 0.52 -7.54
N ASP A 60 12.41 -0.62 -6.99
CA ASP A 60 11.01 -0.99 -6.72
C ASP A 60 10.93 -1.77 -5.40
N PHE A 61 10.49 -1.10 -4.34
CA PHE A 61 10.41 -1.70 -3.01
C PHE A 61 9.37 -2.82 -2.92
N ARG A 62 8.30 -2.76 -3.73
CA ARG A 62 7.29 -3.83 -3.80
C ARG A 62 7.86 -5.14 -4.34
N ARG A 63 8.85 -5.04 -5.23
CA ARG A 63 9.51 -6.19 -5.85
C ARG A 63 10.79 -6.58 -5.14
N GLY A 64 11.16 -5.85 -4.07
CA GLY A 64 12.45 -6.02 -3.42
C GLY A 64 13.61 -5.67 -4.35
N GLN A 65 13.39 -4.82 -5.36
CA GLN A 65 14.39 -4.48 -6.35
C GLN A 65 15.17 -3.24 -5.93
N PHE A 66 16.47 -3.42 -5.71
CA PHE A 66 17.40 -2.38 -5.32
C PHE A 66 18.63 -2.37 -6.23
N LYS A 67 19.27 -1.20 -6.39
CA LYS A 67 20.48 -1.10 -7.23
C LYS A 67 21.76 -1.52 -6.53
N ARG A 68 21.85 -1.33 -5.21
CA ARG A 68 23.10 -1.45 -4.43
C ARG A 68 22.85 -1.99 -3.01
N VAL A 69 21.81 -2.80 -2.86
CA VAL A 69 21.37 -3.32 -1.57
C VAL A 69 21.19 -4.82 -1.71
N SER A 70 21.86 -5.59 -0.88
CA SER A 70 21.77 -7.04 -0.83
C SER A 70 21.01 -7.53 0.40
N ASP A 71 21.05 -6.79 1.49
CA ASP A 71 20.45 -7.14 2.78
C ASP A 71 19.95 -5.91 3.55
N ASP A 72 19.52 -6.09 4.80
CA ASP A 72 19.00 -5.02 5.64
C ASP A 72 20.09 -4.07 6.15
N ASP A 73 21.30 -4.58 6.37
CA ASP A 73 22.44 -3.75 6.77
C ASP A 73 22.83 -2.78 5.65
N ASP A 74 22.73 -3.22 4.40
CA ASP A 74 22.90 -2.36 3.24
C ASP A 74 21.81 -1.28 3.20
N LEU A 75 20.54 -1.63 3.45
CA LEU A 75 19.44 -0.66 3.53
C LEU A 75 19.70 0.37 4.63
N LEU A 76 20.07 -0.07 5.81
CA LEU A 76 20.38 0.82 6.95
C LEU A 76 21.52 1.77 6.60
N ARG A 77 22.59 1.29 5.96
CA ARG A 77 23.72 2.13 5.50
C ARG A 77 23.31 3.14 4.45
N VAL A 78 22.51 2.71 3.48
CA VAL A 78 22.01 3.60 2.41
C VAL A 78 21.08 4.67 2.99
N ILE A 79 20.20 4.33 3.93
CA ILE A 79 19.33 5.31 4.58
C ILE A 79 20.15 6.28 5.42
N ALA A 80 21.16 5.79 6.17
CA ALA A 80 22.00 6.63 7.02
C ALA A 80 22.86 7.60 6.22
N ASN A 81 23.56 7.09 5.20
CA ASN A 81 24.65 7.80 4.52
C ASN A 81 24.25 8.38 3.15
N GLY A 82 23.05 8.09 2.67
CA GLY A 82 22.65 8.41 1.31
C GLY A 82 23.42 7.58 0.28
N VAL A 83 23.34 7.98 -0.98
CA VAL A 83 24.07 7.35 -2.09
C VAL A 83 24.95 8.39 -2.77
N PRO A 84 26.27 8.34 -2.56
CA PRO A 84 27.20 9.30 -3.15
C PRO A 84 27.06 9.41 -4.68
N GLY A 85 27.05 10.64 -5.19
CA GLY A 85 26.90 10.92 -6.62
C GLY A 85 25.45 10.82 -7.14
N THR A 86 24.47 10.74 -6.25
CA THR A 86 23.04 10.76 -6.58
C THR A 86 22.29 11.82 -5.78
N ALA A 87 20.99 11.99 -6.07
CA ALA A 87 20.11 12.89 -5.32
C ALA A 87 19.64 12.33 -3.96
N MET A 88 20.04 11.13 -3.57
CA MET A 88 19.69 10.55 -2.27
C MET A 88 20.65 11.05 -1.18
N PRO A 89 20.22 11.97 -0.29
CA PRO A 89 21.07 12.53 0.76
C PRO A 89 21.17 11.58 1.97
N PRO A 90 22.15 11.78 2.86
CA PRO A 90 22.14 11.15 4.18
C PRO A 90 20.95 11.64 5.01
N THR A 91 20.49 10.81 5.96
CA THR A 91 19.36 11.16 6.84
C THR A 91 19.82 11.30 8.29
N ALA A 92 19.22 12.28 9.00
CA ALA A 92 19.44 12.47 10.44
C ALA A 92 18.56 11.57 11.33
N ILE A 93 17.92 10.54 10.74
CA ILE A 93 17.05 9.60 11.46
C ILE A 93 17.94 8.69 12.33
N ASN A 94 17.55 8.49 13.58
CA ASN A 94 18.26 7.60 14.51
C ASN A 94 18.15 6.12 14.11
N ASP A 95 18.93 5.25 14.74
CA ASP A 95 19.00 3.82 14.39
C ASP A 95 17.64 3.12 14.48
N SER A 96 16.87 3.36 15.54
CA SER A 96 15.54 2.77 15.70
C SER A 96 14.57 3.21 14.60
N GLY A 97 14.64 4.48 14.21
CA GLY A 97 13.84 4.99 13.09
C GLY A 97 14.23 4.41 11.74
N ARG A 98 15.55 4.21 11.51
CA ARG A 98 16.04 3.54 10.30
C ARG A 98 15.60 2.08 10.24
N LEU A 99 15.68 1.35 11.35
CA LEU A 99 15.16 -0.01 11.46
C LEU A 99 13.67 -0.08 11.17
N ALA A 100 12.89 0.85 11.69
CA ALA A 100 11.47 0.94 11.39
C ALA A 100 11.20 1.20 9.90
N ILE A 101 11.97 2.09 9.24
CA ILE A 101 11.85 2.31 7.79
C ILE A 101 12.18 1.03 7.00
N VAL A 102 13.22 0.29 7.38
CA VAL A 102 13.56 -1.00 6.76
C VAL A 102 12.40 -1.99 6.92
N ALA A 103 11.83 -2.11 8.13
CA ALA A 103 10.65 -2.94 8.38
C ALA A 103 9.48 -2.57 7.44
N TYR A 104 9.22 -1.29 7.25
CA TYR A 104 8.18 -0.82 6.33
C TYR A 104 8.50 -1.15 4.86
N ILE A 105 9.74 -0.91 4.40
CA ILE A 105 10.16 -1.25 3.03
C ILE A 105 10.03 -2.75 2.78
N ARG A 106 10.44 -3.60 3.72
CA ARG A 106 10.29 -5.05 3.60
C ARG A 106 8.83 -5.49 3.58
N SER A 107 7.99 -4.87 4.39
CA SER A 107 6.55 -5.15 4.38
C SER A 107 5.89 -4.87 3.04
N MET A 108 6.41 -3.93 2.25
CA MET A 108 5.90 -3.68 0.89
C MET A 108 6.11 -4.87 -0.04
N SER A 109 7.18 -5.65 0.13
CA SER A 109 7.48 -6.82 -0.70
C SER A 109 6.84 -8.12 -0.18
N GLU A 110 6.71 -8.28 1.13
CA GLU A 110 6.11 -9.48 1.75
C GLU A 110 4.60 -9.54 1.54
N THR A 111 3.92 -8.42 1.63
CA THR A 111 2.48 -8.30 1.40
C THR A 111 2.07 -8.44 -0.07
N ALA A 112 3.02 -8.61 -1.00
CA ALA A 112 2.71 -8.88 -2.41
C ALA A 112 2.05 -10.25 -2.65
N LYS A 113 1.97 -11.12 -1.63
CA LYS A 113 1.26 -12.39 -1.65
C LYS A 113 0.01 -12.26 -0.79
N GLY A 114 -1.13 -11.96 -1.41
CA GLY A 114 -2.41 -11.95 -0.70
C GLY A 114 -2.66 -13.29 0.01
N SER A 115 -3.10 -13.23 1.26
CA SER A 115 -3.40 -14.41 2.10
C SER A 115 -4.88 -14.81 2.06
N GLY A 116 -5.72 -14.06 1.32
CA GLY A 116 -7.15 -14.25 1.24
C GLY A 116 -7.60 -15.07 0.03
N ASP A 117 -8.91 -15.21 -0.11
CA ASP A 117 -9.57 -15.89 -1.21
C ASP A 117 -10.04 -14.90 -2.28
N VAL A 118 -9.62 -15.10 -3.53
CA VAL A 118 -9.92 -14.21 -4.67
C VAL A 118 -11.41 -14.13 -4.97
N ALA A 119 -12.13 -15.28 -4.91
CA ALA A 119 -13.55 -15.32 -5.26
C ALA A 119 -14.40 -14.63 -4.19
N ARG A 120 -14.09 -14.86 -2.91
CA ARG A 120 -14.75 -14.14 -1.79
C ARG A 120 -14.43 -12.64 -1.84
N GLY A 121 -13.18 -12.28 -2.11
CA GLY A 121 -12.77 -10.88 -2.25
C GLY A 121 -13.54 -10.15 -3.34
N ARG A 122 -13.73 -10.80 -4.49
CA ARG A 122 -14.58 -10.28 -5.56
C ARG A 122 -16.03 -10.09 -5.10
N ALA A 123 -16.62 -11.10 -4.47
CA ALA A 123 -18.00 -11.03 -3.99
C ALA A 123 -18.18 -9.91 -2.95
N LEU A 124 -17.21 -9.71 -2.06
CA LEU A 124 -17.20 -8.62 -1.08
C LEU A 124 -17.09 -7.24 -1.73
N LEU A 125 -16.21 -7.09 -2.72
CA LEU A 125 -16.02 -5.84 -3.45
C LEU A 125 -17.28 -5.45 -4.22
N GLU A 126 -17.92 -6.40 -4.93
CA GLU A 126 -19.14 -6.19 -5.70
C GLU A 126 -20.38 -6.01 -4.80
N GLY A 127 -20.46 -6.75 -3.68
CA GLY A 127 -21.60 -6.81 -2.77
C GLY A 127 -21.46 -5.88 -1.56
N LYS A 128 -21.04 -6.42 -0.41
CA LYS A 128 -20.96 -5.72 0.89
C LYS A 128 -20.17 -4.40 0.80
N GLY A 129 -19.11 -4.36 0.01
CA GLY A 129 -18.27 -3.18 -0.19
C GLY A 129 -18.91 -2.11 -1.06
N ALA A 130 -19.77 -2.50 -2.01
CA ALA A 130 -20.36 -1.65 -3.03
C ALA A 130 -19.30 -0.79 -3.79
N CYS A 131 -18.09 -1.33 -3.96
CA CYS A 131 -16.96 -0.55 -4.48
C CYS A 131 -17.18 -0.11 -5.94
N LEU A 132 -17.94 -0.92 -6.73
CA LEU A 132 -18.27 -0.59 -8.12
C LEU A 132 -19.22 0.61 -8.27
N ALA A 133 -19.81 1.10 -7.19
CA ALA A 133 -20.57 2.35 -7.22
C ALA A 133 -19.68 3.57 -7.54
N CYS A 134 -18.38 3.46 -7.25
CA CYS A 134 -17.40 4.52 -7.52
C CYS A 134 -16.25 4.05 -8.42
N HIS A 135 -15.83 2.81 -8.30
CA HIS A 135 -14.70 2.25 -9.03
C HIS A 135 -15.14 1.40 -10.21
N ARG A 136 -14.21 1.22 -11.15
CA ARG A 136 -14.36 0.33 -12.29
C ARG A 136 -13.38 -0.84 -12.18
N VAL A 137 -13.84 -2.05 -12.58
CA VAL A 137 -12.99 -3.24 -12.74
C VAL A 137 -13.36 -3.90 -14.08
N ASN A 138 -12.38 -4.06 -14.98
CA ASN A 138 -12.55 -4.70 -16.28
C ASN A 138 -13.78 -4.18 -17.07
N GLY A 139 -13.94 -2.85 -17.07
CA GLY A 139 -15.02 -2.19 -17.80
C GLY A 139 -16.37 -2.12 -17.05
N LYS A 140 -16.52 -2.80 -15.91
CA LYS A 140 -17.75 -2.78 -15.08
C LYS A 140 -17.60 -1.79 -13.93
N GLY A 141 -18.66 -1.04 -13.62
CA GLY A 141 -18.71 -0.07 -12.53
C GLY A 141 -18.48 1.36 -12.99
N SER A 142 -18.39 2.26 -12.02
CA SER A 142 -18.34 3.72 -12.20
C SER A 142 -16.91 4.22 -12.47
N ARG A 143 -16.81 5.38 -13.11
CA ARG A 143 -15.55 6.11 -13.39
C ARG A 143 -15.26 7.22 -12.36
N LEU A 144 -16.08 7.38 -11.34
CA LEU A 144 -15.88 8.41 -10.31
C LEU A 144 -14.59 8.19 -9.51
N GLY A 145 -14.32 6.95 -9.11
CA GLY A 145 -13.05 6.55 -8.51
C GLY A 145 -12.01 6.12 -9.53
N PRO A 146 -10.78 5.82 -9.09
CA PRO A 146 -9.76 5.18 -9.92
C PRO A 146 -10.23 3.85 -10.50
N ASP A 147 -9.80 3.53 -11.71
CA ASP A 147 -9.94 2.20 -12.29
C ASP A 147 -9.03 1.21 -11.54
N LEU A 148 -9.61 0.10 -11.09
CA LEU A 148 -8.92 -0.92 -10.30
C LEU A 148 -8.46 -2.11 -11.13
N SER A 149 -8.71 -2.12 -12.45
CA SER A 149 -8.41 -3.25 -13.33
C SER A 149 -6.93 -3.67 -13.32
N GLU A 150 -6.03 -2.73 -12.99
CA GLU A 150 -4.59 -2.96 -12.91
C GLU A 150 -4.05 -2.79 -11.47
N ALA A 151 -4.93 -2.76 -10.47
CA ALA A 151 -4.54 -2.44 -9.09
C ALA A 151 -3.39 -3.33 -8.58
N GLY A 152 -3.44 -4.63 -8.84
CA GLY A 152 -2.40 -5.56 -8.42
C GLY A 152 -1.11 -5.50 -9.24
N ALA A 153 -1.12 -4.86 -10.42
CA ALA A 153 0.11 -4.64 -11.19
C ALA A 153 0.89 -3.42 -10.67
N ILE A 154 0.18 -2.43 -10.10
CA ILE A 154 0.75 -1.11 -9.79
C ILE A 154 0.74 -0.78 -8.30
N ARG A 155 0.09 -1.56 -7.44
CA ARG A 155 -0.03 -1.29 -5.99
C ARG A 155 0.38 -2.50 -5.15
N SER A 156 0.98 -2.22 -3.98
CA SER A 156 1.26 -3.25 -2.97
C SER A 156 0.00 -3.61 -2.17
N ALA A 157 0.00 -4.78 -1.53
CA ALA A 157 -1.09 -5.17 -0.63
C ALA A 157 -1.30 -4.16 0.50
N LEU A 158 -0.22 -3.69 1.11
CA LEU A 158 -0.27 -2.71 2.19
C LEU A 158 -0.88 -1.38 1.72
N TYR A 159 -0.55 -0.92 0.50
CA TYR A 159 -1.16 0.29 -0.06
C TYR A 159 -2.66 0.10 -0.30
N LEU A 160 -3.05 -1.04 -0.87
CA LEU A 160 -4.45 -1.37 -1.12
C LEU A 160 -5.26 -1.46 0.18
N GLU A 161 -4.72 -2.16 1.19
CA GLU A 161 -5.32 -2.26 2.51
C GLU A 161 -5.54 -0.88 3.13
N ARG A 162 -4.48 -0.05 3.20
CA ARG A 162 -4.58 1.30 3.75
C ARG A 162 -5.54 2.19 2.98
N SER A 163 -5.58 2.07 1.67
CA SER A 163 -6.54 2.81 0.85
C SER A 163 -8.00 2.46 1.17
N ILE A 164 -8.26 1.24 1.64
CA ILE A 164 -9.59 0.79 2.05
C ILE A 164 -9.94 1.27 3.46
N ILE A 165 -9.01 1.13 4.42
CA ILE A 165 -9.30 1.44 5.83
C ILE A 165 -9.08 2.91 6.18
N ALA A 166 -8.15 3.58 5.52
CA ALA A 166 -7.76 4.97 5.79
C ALA A 166 -7.61 5.81 4.50
N PRO A 167 -8.65 5.91 3.65
CA PRO A 167 -8.55 6.49 2.31
C PRO A 167 -8.15 7.97 2.30
N ALA A 168 -8.39 8.71 3.38
CA ALA A 168 -8.02 10.12 3.49
C ALA A 168 -6.52 10.35 3.76
N GLU A 169 -5.78 9.32 4.21
CA GLU A 169 -4.37 9.49 4.57
C GLU A 169 -3.44 9.67 3.36
N SER A 170 -3.82 9.17 2.20
CA SER A 170 -2.94 9.11 1.01
C SER A 170 -3.71 9.33 -0.29
N ILE A 171 -4.27 10.52 -0.47
CA ILE A 171 -4.95 10.88 -1.71
C ILE A 171 -3.90 11.35 -2.72
N LEU A 172 -3.68 10.57 -3.77
CA LEU A 172 -2.80 10.99 -4.87
C LEU A 172 -3.37 12.23 -5.57
N PRO A 173 -2.53 13.16 -6.03
CA PRO A 173 -2.97 14.40 -6.66
C PRO A 173 -3.96 14.18 -7.81
N GLU A 174 -3.75 13.15 -8.63
CA GLU A 174 -4.60 12.78 -9.76
C GLU A 174 -5.98 12.23 -9.36
N HIS A 175 -6.16 11.88 -8.09
CA HIS A 175 -7.43 11.34 -7.56
C HIS A 175 -8.21 12.35 -6.73
N ARG A 176 -7.70 13.60 -6.63
CA ARG A 176 -8.37 14.65 -5.87
C ARG A 176 -9.61 15.15 -6.60
N PHE A 177 -10.61 15.44 -5.80
CA PHE A 177 -11.81 16.11 -6.27
C PHE A 177 -11.61 17.62 -6.28
N VAL A 178 -12.34 18.25 -7.19
CA VAL A 178 -12.42 19.71 -7.31
C VAL A 178 -13.84 20.15 -6.96
N ARG A 179 -13.94 21.25 -6.25
CA ARG A 179 -15.15 22.03 -6.13
C ARG A 179 -14.96 23.33 -6.94
N ALA A 180 -15.78 23.51 -7.96
CA ALA A 180 -15.81 24.71 -8.78
C ALA A 180 -17.15 25.43 -8.61
N VAL A 181 -17.12 26.76 -8.58
CA VAL A 181 -18.32 27.61 -8.53
C VAL A 181 -18.29 28.51 -9.75
N THR A 182 -19.30 28.42 -10.62
CA THR A 182 -19.41 29.30 -11.79
C THR A 182 -19.77 30.72 -11.36
N ARG A 183 -19.65 31.67 -12.28
CA ARG A 183 -20.07 33.09 -12.02
C ARG A 183 -21.55 33.20 -11.70
N GLU A 184 -22.37 32.32 -12.23
CA GLU A 184 -23.83 32.25 -11.96
C GLU A 184 -24.16 31.58 -10.62
N GLY A 185 -23.14 31.08 -9.89
CA GLY A 185 -23.29 30.42 -8.59
C GLY A 185 -23.52 28.93 -8.64
N THR A 186 -23.45 28.28 -9.80
CA THR A 186 -23.60 26.83 -9.92
C THR A 186 -22.36 26.13 -9.32
N VAL A 187 -22.61 25.22 -8.39
CA VAL A 187 -21.55 24.41 -7.77
C VAL A 187 -21.38 23.11 -8.53
N ILE A 188 -20.17 22.83 -8.98
CA ILE A 188 -19.79 21.61 -9.68
C ILE A 188 -18.71 20.93 -8.86
N VAL A 189 -18.95 19.67 -8.49
CA VAL A 189 -17.97 18.83 -7.78
C VAL A 189 -17.68 17.62 -8.63
N GLY A 190 -16.40 17.31 -8.81
CA GLY A 190 -16.01 16.15 -9.60
C GLY A 190 -14.56 15.76 -9.41
N ARG A 191 -14.21 14.57 -9.86
CA ARG A 191 -12.82 14.11 -9.88
C ARG A 191 -12.07 14.83 -10.98
N ARG A 192 -10.95 15.46 -10.63
CA ARG A 192 -10.08 16.11 -11.60
C ARG A 192 -9.45 15.05 -12.53
N LEU A 193 -9.54 15.29 -13.83
CA LEU A 193 -8.91 14.46 -14.86
C LEU A 193 -7.66 15.13 -15.42
N ASN A 194 -7.76 16.43 -15.70
CA ASN A 194 -6.67 17.23 -16.21
C ASN A 194 -6.85 18.71 -15.79
N GLU A 195 -5.78 19.47 -15.81
CA GLU A 195 -5.78 20.89 -15.51
C GLU A 195 -4.61 21.56 -16.22
N ASP A 196 -4.87 22.67 -16.87
CA ASP A 196 -3.89 23.59 -17.43
C ASP A 196 -4.07 25.03 -16.89
N THR A 197 -3.37 26.00 -17.46
CA THR A 197 -3.47 27.41 -17.06
C THR A 197 -4.86 28.00 -17.20
N HIS A 198 -5.64 27.54 -18.19
CA HIS A 198 -6.89 28.15 -18.61
C HIS A 198 -8.12 27.31 -18.29
N THR A 199 -7.97 25.97 -18.25
CA THR A 199 -9.08 25.05 -18.13
C THR A 199 -8.86 24.03 -17.02
N ILE A 200 -9.97 23.49 -16.52
CA ILE A 200 -10.00 22.32 -15.68
C ILE A 200 -10.99 21.31 -16.24
N GLN A 201 -10.55 20.07 -16.39
CA GLN A 201 -11.36 18.96 -16.86
C GLN A 201 -11.62 18.01 -15.72
N LEU A 202 -12.89 17.71 -15.52
CA LEU A 202 -13.33 16.83 -14.43
C LEU A 202 -14.46 15.91 -14.90
N ILE A 203 -14.68 14.84 -14.16
CA ILE A 203 -15.87 14.00 -14.26
C ILE A 203 -16.76 14.31 -13.05
N ASP A 204 -17.99 14.76 -13.32
CA ASP A 204 -18.94 15.10 -12.26
C ASP A 204 -19.60 13.85 -11.65
N GLN A 205 -20.43 14.03 -10.62
CA GLN A 205 -21.07 12.92 -9.91
C GLN A 205 -22.06 12.12 -10.76
N ASP A 206 -22.53 12.69 -11.89
CA ASP A 206 -23.37 12.00 -12.88
C ASP A 206 -22.54 11.34 -13.99
N GLU A 207 -21.23 11.22 -13.78
CA GLU A 207 -20.25 10.69 -14.74
C GLU A 207 -20.14 11.47 -16.05
N ARG A 208 -20.54 12.74 -16.07
CA ARG A 208 -20.41 13.62 -17.22
C ARG A 208 -19.02 14.28 -17.24
N LEU A 209 -18.38 14.27 -18.41
CA LEU A 209 -17.17 15.03 -18.60
C LEU A 209 -17.49 16.53 -18.66
N ARG A 210 -16.80 17.30 -17.86
CA ARG A 210 -16.89 18.76 -17.82
C ARG A 210 -15.54 19.37 -18.16
N SER A 211 -15.54 20.34 -19.07
CA SER A 211 -14.40 21.21 -19.31
C SER A 211 -14.83 22.61 -18.88
N LEU A 212 -14.20 23.17 -17.87
CA LEU A 212 -14.55 24.45 -17.28
C LEU A 212 -13.44 25.45 -17.57
N SER A 213 -13.78 26.61 -18.16
CA SER A 213 -12.83 27.72 -18.25
C SER A 213 -12.63 28.35 -16.90
N LYS A 214 -11.39 28.49 -16.44
CA LYS A 214 -11.07 29.12 -15.16
C LYS A 214 -11.53 30.58 -15.10
N SER A 215 -11.57 31.26 -16.24
CA SER A 215 -12.05 32.64 -16.33
C SER A 215 -13.57 32.77 -16.09
N GLU A 216 -14.33 31.70 -16.22
CA GLU A 216 -15.79 31.65 -15.97
C GLU A 216 -16.11 31.18 -14.54
N LEU A 217 -15.10 30.81 -13.76
CA LEU A 217 -15.26 30.42 -12.37
C LEU A 217 -15.14 31.63 -11.44
N LYS A 218 -16.04 31.69 -10.47
CA LYS A 218 -15.92 32.59 -9.32
C LYS A 218 -14.90 32.07 -8.32
N GLU A 219 -14.85 30.74 -8.18
CA GLU A 219 -13.99 30.04 -7.22
C GLU A 219 -13.74 28.62 -7.71
N TYR A 220 -12.53 28.09 -7.48
CA TYR A 220 -12.31 26.66 -7.52
C TYR A 220 -11.26 26.25 -6.48
N SER A 221 -11.40 25.05 -5.94
CA SER A 221 -10.48 24.51 -4.96
C SER A 221 -10.36 23.00 -5.09
N LEU A 222 -9.14 22.48 -4.83
CA LEU A 222 -8.93 21.06 -4.64
C LEU A 222 -9.40 20.66 -3.25
N LEU A 223 -10.25 19.64 -3.18
CA LEU A 223 -10.69 19.11 -1.90
C LEU A 223 -9.55 18.34 -1.23
N ALA A 224 -9.33 18.64 0.05
CA ALA A 224 -8.34 17.93 0.87
C ALA A 224 -8.84 16.56 1.33
N THR A 225 -10.13 16.29 1.20
CA THR A 225 -10.81 15.07 1.63
C THR A 225 -11.16 14.17 0.44
N THR A 226 -11.31 12.88 0.71
CA THR A 226 -11.79 11.90 -0.26
C THR A 226 -13.30 11.68 -0.10
N THR A 227 -13.97 11.30 -1.20
CA THR A 227 -15.35 10.80 -1.17
C THR A 227 -15.42 9.31 -0.86
N MET A 228 -14.28 8.60 -0.89
CA MET A 228 -14.21 7.19 -0.50
C MET A 228 -14.40 7.07 1.02
N PRO A 229 -15.41 6.32 1.50
CA PRO A 229 -15.59 6.10 2.93
C PRO A 229 -14.49 5.19 3.50
N SER A 230 -14.21 5.32 4.80
CA SER A 230 -13.41 4.32 5.50
C SER A 230 -14.22 3.03 5.67
N TYR A 231 -13.56 1.90 5.46
CA TYR A 231 -14.13 0.58 5.67
C TYR A 231 -13.53 -0.15 6.88
N GLN A 232 -12.80 0.57 7.74
CA GLN A 232 -12.12 0.02 8.91
C GLN A 232 -13.04 -0.83 9.79
N ASP A 233 -14.26 -0.35 10.06
CA ASP A 233 -15.23 -1.02 10.92
C ASP A 233 -16.26 -1.85 10.14
N LYS A 234 -16.17 -1.87 8.80
CA LYS A 234 -17.14 -2.55 7.94
C LYS A 234 -16.72 -3.98 7.60
N PHE A 235 -15.42 -4.22 7.49
CA PHE A 235 -14.86 -5.53 7.17
C PHE A 235 -14.07 -6.11 8.33
N SER A 236 -14.18 -7.42 8.52
CA SER A 236 -13.24 -8.17 9.37
C SER A 236 -11.87 -8.22 8.69
N SER A 237 -10.83 -8.53 9.46
CA SER A 237 -9.47 -8.70 8.92
C SER A 237 -9.40 -9.77 7.82
N ALA A 238 -10.19 -10.86 7.94
CA ALA A 238 -10.25 -11.90 6.93
C ALA A 238 -10.93 -11.40 5.64
N GLU A 239 -12.05 -10.69 5.74
CA GLU A 239 -12.72 -10.09 4.59
C GLU A 239 -11.85 -9.04 3.89
N LEU A 240 -11.10 -8.25 4.65
CA LEU A 240 -10.16 -7.27 4.12
C LEU A 240 -9.02 -7.97 3.37
N ALA A 241 -8.46 -9.06 3.93
CA ALA A 241 -7.46 -9.88 3.26
C ALA A 241 -7.98 -10.49 1.95
N ASP A 242 -9.23 -10.96 1.92
CA ASP A 242 -9.87 -11.45 0.70
C ASP A 242 -9.98 -10.37 -0.37
N ILE A 243 -10.47 -9.16 -0.02
CA ILE A 243 -10.59 -8.03 -0.94
C ILE A 243 -9.22 -7.63 -1.49
N VAL A 244 -8.22 -7.50 -0.62
CA VAL A 244 -6.83 -7.15 -1.03
C VAL A 244 -6.27 -8.21 -1.97
N THR A 245 -6.49 -9.50 -1.67
CA THR A 245 -6.05 -10.61 -2.54
C THR A 245 -6.72 -10.56 -3.92
N TYR A 246 -8.03 -10.27 -3.97
CA TYR A 246 -8.71 -10.04 -5.24
C TYR A 246 -8.12 -8.85 -6.01
N LEU A 247 -7.92 -7.71 -5.36
CA LEU A 247 -7.33 -6.53 -6.01
C LEU A 247 -5.91 -6.83 -6.50
N LEU A 248 -5.10 -7.58 -5.77
CA LEU A 248 -3.78 -8.03 -6.19
C LEU A 248 -3.81 -8.96 -7.41
N SER A 249 -4.90 -9.69 -7.63
CA SER A 249 -5.09 -10.53 -8.82
C SER A 249 -5.37 -9.74 -10.09
N LEU A 250 -5.79 -8.48 -9.97
CA LEU A 250 -6.11 -7.59 -11.10
C LEU A 250 -4.82 -7.02 -11.71
N LYS A 251 -4.37 -7.60 -12.81
CA LYS A 251 -3.12 -7.25 -13.51
C LYS A 251 -3.32 -6.51 -14.83
N GLY A 252 -4.53 -6.05 -15.11
CA GLY A 252 -4.92 -5.50 -16.41
C GLY A 252 -5.34 -6.59 -17.39
N LEU A 253 -5.74 -6.14 -18.57
CA LEU A 253 -6.00 -7.05 -19.68
C LEU A 253 -4.64 -7.57 -20.17
N GLU A 254 -4.47 -8.89 -20.23
CA GLU A 254 -3.35 -9.47 -20.97
C GLU A 254 -3.41 -8.94 -22.40
N ARG A 255 -2.36 -8.27 -22.84
CA ARG A 255 -2.23 -7.88 -24.26
C ARG A 255 -2.05 -9.16 -25.05
N GLN A 256 -3.09 -9.54 -25.76
CA GLN A 256 -3.03 -10.61 -26.76
C GLN A 256 -2.13 -10.19 -27.90
#